data_0e8af89fc214c7dc860eff23b3df008f
#
_entry.id   0e8af89fc214c7dc860eff23b3df008f
#
_cell.length_a   1.000
_cell.length_b   1.000
_cell.length_c   1.000
_cell.angle_alpha   90.00
_cell.angle_beta   90.00
_cell.angle_gamma   90.00
#
_symmetry.space_group_name_H-M   'P 1'
#
loop_
_entity.id
_entity.type
_entity.pdbx_description
1 polymer ?
#
loop_
_entity_poly.entity_id
_entity_poly.type
_entity_poly.pdbx_seq_one_letter_code
_entity_poly.pdbx_strand_id
1 'polypeptide(L)'
;MALLTEIDQSRALLVNDLALVRWSLAKTYLRDLQRRGAAIVPSLWHDKMSPDIIQSAFAAHGTDRVIIKPVVSTNATNTYLLTRERAVALESELAETFRDRPFVVQPFIANILTDGEYSLFYFNRTLSHATRKVPKPGDFRVQEEHGAELTSIEPDPALVETGASVVSLIDPTPMYARADFVRGPDGRFLVMELELIEPSMYLRMDGQAPGRFAEAFDHYVKEHRGVSA
;
A
#
# COMPACT_ATOMS: atom_id res chain seq x y z
N MET A 1 -16.08 -8.21 7.61
CA MET A 1 -15.68 -9.62 7.34
C MET A 1 -16.88 -10.59 7.26
N ALA A 2 -17.92 -10.51 8.09
CA ALA A 2 -19.09 -11.40 7.99
C ALA A 2 -19.71 -11.40 6.59
N LEU A 3 -20.04 -10.22 6.05
CA LEU A 3 -20.61 -10.08 4.69
C LEU A 3 -19.72 -10.71 3.60
N LEU A 4 -18.40 -10.49 3.66
CA LEU A 4 -17.48 -11.08 2.67
C LEU A 4 -17.44 -12.62 2.78
N THR A 5 -17.58 -13.15 3.98
CA THR A 5 -17.71 -14.60 4.19
C THR A 5 -19.02 -15.16 3.61
N GLU A 6 -20.12 -14.42 3.75
CA GLU A 6 -21.42 -14.79 3.14
C GLU A 6 -21.34 -14.75 1.60
N ILE A 7 -20.67 -13.74 1.03
CA ILE A 7 -20.44 -13.66 -0.42
C ILE A 7 -19.61 -14.85 -0.90
N ASP A 8 -18.52 -15.15 -0.21
CA ASP A 8 -17.62 -16.27 -0.54
C ASP A 8 -18.31 -17.63 -0.49
N GLN A 9 -19.27 -17.80 0.42
CA GLN A 9 -20.11 -19.01 0.55
C GLN A 9 -21.30 -19.05 -0.42
N SER A 10 -21.54 -18.00 -1.17
CA SER A 10 -22.64 -17.88 -2.14
C SER A 10 -22.23 -18.42 -3.51
N ARG A 11 -23.10 -18.22 -4.51
CA ARG A 11 -22.79 -18.48 -5.93
C ARG A 11 -22.00 -17.34 -6.59
N ALA A 12 -21.79 -16.22 -5.89
CA ALA A 12 -21.00 -15.11 -6.39
C ALA A 12 -19.51 -15.45 -6.31
N LEU A 13 -18.75 -14.96 -7.29
CA LEU A 13 -17.28 -15.04 -7.26
C LEU A 13 -16.73 -13.78 -6.61
N LEU A 14 -16.06 -13.94 -5.47
CA LEU A 14 -15.36 -12.84 -4.82
C LEU A 14 -13.97 -12.67 -5.47
N VAL A 15 -13.70 -11.48 -6.00
CA VAL A 15 -12.44 -11.14 -6.68
C VAL A 15 -11.80 -9.91 -6.00
N ASN A 16 -10.64 -9.98 -5.43
CA ASN A 16 -9.82 -11.16 -5.11
C ASN A 16 -10.51 -12.04 -4.06
N ASP A 17 -10.06 -13.29 -3.89
CA ASP A 17 -10.68 -14.22 -2.98
C ASP A 17 -10.61 -13.81 -1.50
N LEU A 18 -11.38 -14.49 -0.65
CA LEU A 18 -11.48 -14.16 0.77
C LEU A 18 -10.16 -14.36 1.53
N ALA A 19 -9.28 -15.27 1.09
CA ALA A 19 -7.99 -15.49 1.72
C ALA A 19 -7.07 -14.29 1.51
N LEU A 20 -7.01 -13.77 0.28
CA LEU A 20 -6.27 -12.54 -0.06
C LEU A 20 -6.83 -11.33 0.69
N VAL A 21 -8.16 -11.18 0.74
CA VAL A 21 -8.80 -10.08 1.47
C VAL A 21 -8.42 -10.12 2.96
N ARG A 22 -8.50 -11.30 3.60
CA ARG A 22 -8.13 -11.45 5.01
C ARG A 22 -6.66 -11.12 5.28
N TRP A 23 -5.78 -11.57 4.41
CA TRP A 23 -4.34 -11.32 4.53
C TRP A 23 -4.00 -9.84 4.33
N SER A 24 -4.60 -9.16 3.33
CA SER A 24 -4.26 -7.78 2.98
C SER A 24 -5.05 -6.72 3.74
N LEU A 25 -6.08 -7.10 4.51
CA LEU A 25 -6.93 -6.15 5.26
C LEU A 25 -6.13 -5.26 6.22
N ALA A 26 -5.10 -5.83 6.83
CA ALA A 26 -4.23 -5.15 7.79
C ALA A 26 -2.83 -4.99 7.21
N LYS A 27 -2.24 -3.81 7.31
CA LYS A 27 -0.88 -3.50 6.79
C LYS A 27 0.22 -4.43 7.34
N THR A 28 -0.09 -5.30 8.30
CA THR A 28 0.81 -6.34 8.81
C THR A 28 1.27 -7.32 7.72
N TYR A 29 0.60 -7.41 6.57
CA TYR A 29 1.09 -8.15 5.41
C TYR A 29 2.48 -7.67 4.94
N LEU A 30 2.84 -6.40 5.19
CA LEU A 30 4.19 -5.88 4.91
C LEU A 30 5.27 -6.64 5.69
N ARG A 31 4.99 -7.11 6.92
CA ARG A 31 5.92 -7.95 7.68
C ARG A 31 6.13 -9.31 7.01
N ASP A 32 5.08 -9.86 6.43
CA ASP A 32 5.16 -11.15 5.73
C ASP A 32 5.92 -11.00 4.42
N LEU A 33 5.67 -9.92 3.67
CA LEU A 33 6.45 -9.59 2.48
C LEU A 33 7.94 -9.40 2.83
N GLN A 34 8.24 -8.67 3.91
CA GLN A 34 9.62 -8.46 4.37
C GLN A 34 10.32 -9.79 4.72
N ARG A 35 9.63 -10.70 5.44
CA ARG A 35 10.17 -12.03 5.78
C ARG A 35 10.45 -12.89 4.54
N ARG A 36 9.70 -12.65 3.46
CA ARG A 36 9.87 -13.31 2.16
C ARG A 36 10.90 -12.60 1.26
N GLY A 37 11.57 -11.54 1.75
CA GLY A 37 12.65 -10.85 1.06
C GLY A 37 12.29 -9.56 0.36
N ALA A 38 11.04 -9.07 0.44
CA ALA A 38 10.67 -7.77 -0.11
C ALA A 38 11.32 -6.63 0.69
N ALA A 39 11.86 -5.63 -0.01
CA ALA A 39 12.32 -4.40 0.58
C ALA A 39 11.10 -3.49 0.87
N ILE A 40 10.76 -3.33 2.15
CA ILE A 40 9.67 -2.45 2.59
C ILE A 40 10.24 -1.19 3.24
N VAL A 41 9.42 -0.15 3.38
CA VAL A 41 9.76 0.99 4.25
C VAL A 41 9.98 0.47 5.67
N PRO A 42 11.11 0.76 6.32
CA PRO A 42 11.40 0.29 7.69
C PRO A 42 10.23 0.58 8.63
N SER A 43 9.77 -0.41 9.37
CA SER A 43 8.49 -0.33 10.09
C SER A 43 8.59 -0.84 11.51
N LEU A 44 8.16 -0.04 12.48
CA LEU A 44 7.98 -0.42 13.88
C LEU A 44 6.48 -0.59 14.15
N TRP A 45 6.10 -1.76 14.65
CA TRP A 45 4.70 -2.13 14.83
C TRP A 45 4.32 -2.13 16.29
N HIS A 46 3.18 -1.51 16.60
CA HIS A 46 2.70 -1.34 17.96
C HIS A 46 1.20 -1.66 18.06
N ASP A 47 0.80 -2.32 19.13
CA ASP A 47 -0.61 -2.65 19.38
C ASP A 47 -1.33 -1.54 20.13
N LYS A 48 -0.61 -0.78 20.96
CA LYS A 48 -1.13 0.32 21.79
C LYS A 48 -0.14 1.45 21.87
N MET A 49 -0.65 2.67 22.01
CA MET A 49 0.17 3.86 22.25
C MET A 49 0.71 3.86 23.69
N SER A 50 1.99 4.23 23.80
CA SER A 50 2.63 4.62 25.07
C SER A 50 3.50 5.85 24.84
N PRO A 51 3.78 6.66 25.89
CA PRO A 51 4.47 7.94 25.75
C PRO A 51 5.83 7.87 25.05
N ASP A 52 6.57 6.77 25.27
CA ASP A 52 7.94 6.63 24.76
C ASP A 52 8.04 6.14 23.31
N ILE A 53 6.95 5.60 22.74
CA ILE A 53 6.98 4.94 21.42
C ILE A 53 7.49 5.88 20.34
N ILE A 54 6.96 7.09 20.26
CA ILE A 54 7.32 8.02 19.19
C ILE A 54 8.76 8.51 19.37
N GLN A 55 9.19 8.79 20.59
CA GLN A 55 10.56 9.22 20.86
C GLN A 55 11.56 8.11 20.55
N SER A 56 11.22 6.86 20.91
CA SER A 56 12.02 5.68 20.59
C SER A 56 12.10 5.43 19.08
N ALA A 57 11.01 5.70 18.33
CA ALA A 57 10.98 5.53 16.89
C ALA A 57 11.92 6.51 16.16
N PHE A 58 12.03 7.77 16.60
CA PHE A 58 13.02 8.71 16.06
C PHE A 58 14.45 8.18 16.22
N ALA A 59 14.76 7.61 17.39
CA ALA A 59 16.07 7.04 17.65
C ALA A 59 16.33 5.76 16.83
N ALA A 60 15.36 4.85 16.81
CA ALA A 60 15.47 3.59 16.10
C ALA A 60 15.63 3.75 14.58
N HIS A 61 14.95 4.75 14.00
CA HIS A 61 15.05 5.07 12.57
C HIS A 61 16.19 6.04 12.24
N GLY A 62 16.84 6.64 13.22
CA GLY A 62 17.90 7.64 13.00
C GLY A 62 17.43 8.88 12.22
N THR A 63 16.20 9.33 12.46
CA THR A 63 15.55 10.41 11.70
C THR A 63 14.92 11.45 12.63
N ASP A 64 14.69 12.65 12.11
CA ASP A 64 13.94 13.72 12.76
C ASP A 64 12.46 13.78 12.38
N ARG A 65 12.05 12.93 11.42
CA ARG A 65 10.67 12.86 10.93
C ARG A 65 10.19 11.44 10.79
N VAL A 66 9.03 11.14 11.36
CA VAL A 66 8.37 9.84 11.23
C VAL A 66 6.93 9.99 10.77
N ILE A 67 6.42 8.94 10.12
CA ILE A 67 4.99 8.76 9.82
C ILE A 67 4.44 7.75 10.82
N ILE A 68 3.31 8.10 11.45
CA ILE A 68 2.48 7.15 12.19
C ILE A 68 1.15 6.97 11.47
N LYS A 69 0.71 5.73 11.30
CA LYS A 69 -0.56 5.39 10.65
C LYS A 69 -1.19 4.13 11.23
N PRO A 70 -2.53 4.01 11.27
CA PRO A 70 -3.19 2.79 11.71
C PRO A 70 -2.82 1.60 10.81
N VAL A 71 -2.80 0.41 11.40
CA VAL A 71 -2.61 -0.86 10.66
C VAL A 71 -3.76 -1.11 9.69
N VAL A 72 -4.98 -0.73 10.07
CA VAL A 72 -6.16 -0.76 9.20
C VAL A 72 -6.63 0.68 8.97
N SER A 73 -6.45 1.20 7.76
CA SER A 73 -6.90 2.54 7.35
C SER A 73 -6.92 2.66 5.83
N THR A 74 -7.64 3.66 5.33
CA THR A 74 -7.69 4.07 3.93
C THR A 74 -7.54 5.58 3.81
N ASN A 75 -7.14 6.10 2.64
CA ASN A 75 -7.06 7.53 2.29
C ASN A 75 -6.27 8.36 3.30
N ALA A 76 -5.15 7.83 3.81
CA ALA A 76 -4.31 8.48 4.82
C ALA A 76 -5.08 8.93 6.09
N THR A 77 -6.24 8.32 6.39
CA THR A 77 -7.01 8.62 7.61
C THR A 77 -6.17 8.30 8.84
N ASN A 78 -6.10 9.26 9.79
CA ASN A 78 -5.27 9.18 11.00
C ASN A 78 -3.79 8.90 10.72
N THR A 79 -3.28 9.42 9.59
CA THR A 79 -1.87 9.37 9.23
C THR A 79 -1.22 10.71 9.57
N TYR A 80 -0.19 10.69 10.41
CA TYR A 80 0.48 11.89 10.89
C TYR A 80 1.96 11.88 10.49
N LEU A 81 2.41 12.99 9.93
CA LEU A 81 3.83 13.31 9.82
C LEU A 81 4.26 14.06 11.09
N LEU A 82 5.19 13.49 11.83
CA LEU A 82 5.64 14.01 13.12
C LEU A 82 7.11 14.43 13.06
N THR A 83 7.39 15.63 13.56
CA THR A 83 8.68 16.02 14.13
C THR A 83 8.63 15.81 15.65
N ARG A 84 9.77 15.96 16.35
CA ARG A 84 9.79 15.84 17.81
C ARG A 84 8.85 16.84 18.48
N GLU A 85 8.85 18.11 18.00
CA GLU A 85 7.99 19.18 18.52
C GLU A 85 6.51 18.88 18.26
N ARG A 86 6.20 18.42 17.04
CA ARG A 86 4.82 18.07 16.67
C ARG A 86 4.30 16.86 17.43
N ALA A 87 5.17 15.89 17.72
CA ALA A 87 4.82 14.72 18.52
C ALA A 87 4.41 15.12 19.96
N VAL A 88 5.12 16.06 20.55
CA VAL A 88 4.76 16.63 21.88
C VAL A 88 3.45 17.41 21.80
N ALA A 89 3.30 18.28 20.79
CA ALA A 89 2.09 19.09 20.62
C ALA A 89 0.81 18.24 20.40
N LEU A 90 0.94 17.06 19.77
CA LEU A 90 -0.16 16.16 19.46
C LEU A 90 -0.27 14.96 20.42
N GLU A 91 0.47 14.94 21.53
CA GLU A 91 0.56 13.78 22.43
C GLU A 91 -0.82 13.24 22.86
N SER A 92 -1.72 14.12 23.29
CA SER A 92 -3.07 13.75 23.73
C SER A 92 -3.92 13.21 22.58
N GLU A 93 -3.83 13.80 21.39
CA GLU A 93 -4.54 13.37 20.18
C GLU A 93 -4.04 11.98 19.72
N LEU A 94 -2.73 11.77 19.70
CA LEU A 94 -2.13 10.50 19.34
C LEU A 94 -2.51 9.41 20.35
N ALA A 95 -2.48 9.72 21.66
CA ALA A 95 -2.90 8.80 22.71
C ALA A 95 -4.37 8.39 22.56
N GLU A 96 -5.26 9.32 22.23
CA GLU A 96 -6.68 9.03 21.99
C GLU A 96 -6.87 8.21 20.70
N THR A 97 -6.25 8.65 19.60
CA THR A 97 -6.39 8.01 18.27
C THR A 97 -5.91 6.56 18.26
N PHE A 98 -4.82 6.27 18.99
CA PHE A 98 -4.15 4.96 18.98
C PHE A 98 -4.27 4.19 20.30
N ARG A 99 -5.20 4.56 21.18
CA ARG A 99 -5.40 3.93 22.50
C ARG A 99 -5.56 2.41 22.40
N ASP A 100 -6.48 1.97 21.54
CA ASP A 100 -6.81 0.55 21.33
C ASP A 100 -6.77 0.18 19.84
N ARG A 101 -5.93 0.92 19.08
CA ARG A 101 -5.80 0.75 17.63
C ARG A 101 -4.35 0.42 17.30
N PRO A 102 -4.07 -0.77 16.77
CA PRO A 102 -2.73 -1.10 16.26
C PRO A 102 -2.27 -0.12 15.18
N PHE A 103 -1.00 0.23 15.21
CA PHE A 103 -0.40 1.20 14.30
C PHE A 103 1.04 0.83 13.92
N VAL A 104 1.54 1.50 12.89
CA VAL A 104 2.92 1.40 12.44
C VAL A 104 3.58 2.77 12.47
N VAL A 105 4.84 2.80 12.87
CA VAL A 105 5.71 3.99 12.79
C VAL A 105 6.81 3.72 11.77
N GLN A 106 6.97 4.63 10.81
CA GLN A 106 7.94 4.52 9.71
C GLN A 106 8.76 5.81 9.62
N PRO A 107 10.02 5.78 9.15
CA PRO A 107 10.73 7.00 8.82
C PRO A 107 10.01 7.73 7.69
N PHE A 108 10.00 9.05 7.72
CA PHE A 108 9.52 9.83 6.59
C PHE A 108 10.56 9.79 5.46
N ILE A 109 10.19 9.23 4.33
CA ILE A 109 11.05 9.17 3.13
C ILE A 109 10.86 10.46 2.35
N ALA A 110 11.84 11.38 2.45
CA ALA A 110 11.70 12.73 1.88
C ALA A 110 11.54 12.74 0.35
N ASN A 111 12.05 11.72 -0.34
CA ASN A 111 11.93 11.58 -1.79
C ASN A 111 10.47 11.55 -2.27
N ILE A 112 9.49 11.25 -1.39
CA ILE A 112 8.07 11.34 -1.74
C ILE A 112 7.65 12.75 -2.17
N LEU A 113 8.32 13.78 -1.67
CA LEU A 113 7.99 15.19 -1.99
C LEU A 113 8.45 15.61 -3.39
N THR A 114 9.48 14.96 -3.94
CA THR A 114 10.10 15.29 -5.22
C THR A 114 9.86 14.22 -6.28
N ASP A 115 10.16 12.98 -5.93
CA ASP A 115 10.01 11.84 -6.83
C ASP A 115 8.58 11.30 -6.84
N GLY A 116 7.83 11.51 -5.73
CA GLY A 116 6.48 11.01 -5.55
C GLY A 116 6.41 9.54 -5.14
N GLU A 117 5.19 9.02 -5.15
CA GLU A 117 4.85 7.62 -4.99
C GLU A 117 4.65 7.01 -6.38
N TYR A 118 5.22 5.83 -6.58
CA TYR A 118 5.10 5.04 -7.80
C TYR A 118 4.09 3.93 -7.58
N SER A 119 3.02 3.89 -8.38
CA SER A 119 2.02 2.82 -8.34
C SER A 119 2.16 1.93 -9.56
N LEU A 120 2.37 0.64 -9.36
CA LEU A 120 2.37 -0.37 -10.40
C LEU A 120 1.09 -1.20 -10.33
N PHE A 121 0.42 -1.39 -11.47
CA PHE A 121 -0.84 -2.10 -11.58
C PHE A 121 -0.64 -3.44 -12.27
N TYR A 122 -1.05 -4.50 -11.60
CA TYR A 122 -0.89 -5.87 -12.06
C TYR A 122 -2.25 -6.54 -12.26
N PHE A 123 -2.36 -7.32 -13.33
CA PHE A 123 -3.47 -8.23 -13.59
C PHE A 123 -2.90 -9.64 -13.77
N ASN A 124 -3.36 -10.60 -12.95
CA ASN A 124 -2.82 -11.96 -12.92
C ASN A 124 -1.26 -11.96 -12.86
N ARG A 125 -0.66 -11.13 -12.01
CA ARG A 125 0.78 -10.90 -11.87
C ARG A 125 1.47 -10.26 -13.07
N THR A 126 0.77 -9.95 -14.15
CA THR A 126 1.35 -9.24 -15.30
C THR A 126 1.23 -7.74 -15.11
N LEU A 127 2.35 -7.02 -15.26
CA LEU A 127 2.34 -5.56 -15.21
C LEU A 127 1.49 -4.99 -16.33
N SER A 128 0.51 -4.17 -15.98
CA SER A 128 -0.37 -3.50 -16.93
C SER A 128 0.11 -2.08 -17.25
N HIS A 129 0.24 -1.25 -16.26
CA HIS A 129 0.62 0.16 -16.38
C HIS A 129 1.20 0.67 -15.08
N ALA A 130 1.70 1.91 -15.12
CA ALA A 130 2.27 2.56 -13.95
C ALA A 130 1.87 4.03 -13.89
N THR A 131 1.74 4.53 -12.66
CA THR A 131 1.53 5.96 -12.41
C THR A 131 2.48 6.48 -11.35
N ARG A 132 2.69 7.78 -11.35
CA ARG A 132 3.41 8.51 -10.31
C ARG A 132 2.48 9.55 -9.71
N LYS A 133 2.47 9.63 -8.38
CA LYS A 133 1.70 10.60 -7.60
C LYS A 133 2.65 11.51 -6.84
N VAL A 134 2.64 12.81 -7.11
CA VAL A 134 3.47 13.81 -6.44
C VAL A 134 2.56 14.67 -5.57
N PRO A 135 2.83 14.78 -4.24
CA PRO A 135 2.00 15.58 -3.37
C PRO A 135 2.09 17.07 -3.74
N LYS A 136 1.01 17.81 -3.49
CA LYS A 136 1.04 19.27 -3.66
C LYS A 136 2.04 19.92 -2.69
N PRO A 137 2.61 21.09 -3.01
CA PRO A 137 3.48 21.81 -2.10
C PRO A 137 2.87 22.00 -0.71
N GLY A 138 3.63 21.66 0.33
CA GLY A 138 3.19 21.75 1.73
C GLY A 138 2.39 20.55 2.26
N ASP A 139 2.14 19.54 1.43
CA ASP A 139 1.55 18.27 1.87
C ASP A 139 2.53 17.11 1.62
N PHE A 140 2.30 15.97 2.26
CA PHE A 140 3.04 14.73 2.04
C PHE A 140 2.13 13.60 1.52
N ARG A 141 0.81 13.83 1.54
CA ARG A 141 -0.20 12.85 1.10
C ARG A 141 -0.30 12.87 -0.41
N VAL A 142 -0.32 11.69 -0.98
CA VAL A 142 -0.26 11.49 -2.45
C VAL A 142 -1.60 11.11 -3.07
N GLN A 143 -2.68 11.12 -2.29
CA GLN A 143 -4.02 10.86 -2.80
C GLN A 143 -4.56 12.08 -3.59
N GLU A 144 -5.27 11.84 -4.71
CA GLU A 144 -5.84 12.90 -5.55
C GLU A 144 -6.79 13.81 -4.76
N GLU A 145 -7.52 13.26 -3.77
CA GLU A 145 -8.42 14.01 -2.88
C GLU A 145 -7.67 15.06 -2.05
N HIS A 146 -6.36 14.87 -1.85
CA HIS A 146 -5.49 15.85 -1.19
C HIS A 146 -4.78 16.78 -2.18
N GLY A 147 -5.09 16.65 -3.48
CA GLY A 147 -4.56 17.53 -4.53
C GLY A 147 -3.17 17.11 -5.03
N ALA A 148 -2.82 15.84 -4.92
CA ALA A 148 -1.61 15.32 -5.55
C ALA A 148 -1.74 15.30 -7.08
N GLU A 149 -0.62 15.53 -7.76
CA GLU A 149 -0.53 15.39 -9.21
C GLU A 149 -0.33 13.92 -9.58
N LEU A 150 -1.24 13.38 -10.40
CA LEU A 150 -1.18 12.03 -10.94
C LEU A 150 -0.72 12.06 -12.39
N THR A 151 0.33 11.31 -12.72
CA THR A 151 0.86 11.18 -14.08
C THR A 151 1.05 9.72 -14.47
N SER A 152 0.76 9.39 -15.76
CA SER A 152 1.18 8.11 -16.35
C SER A 152 2.69 8.14 -16.58
N ILE A 153 3.37 7.04 -16.34
CA ILE A 153 4.82 6.93 -16.52
C ILE A 153 5.20 5.61 -17.20
N GLU A 154 6.32 5.64 -17.92
CA GLU A 154 7.09 4.44 -18.22
C GLU A 154 7.95 4.14 -16.99
N PRO A 155 7.76 2.99 -16.32
CA PRO A 155 8.45 2.73 -15.06
C PRO A 155 9.92 2.38 -15.29
N ASP A 156 10.78 2.84 -14.39
CA ASP A 156 12.19 2.47 -14.29
C ASP A 156 12.34 0.92 -14.27
N PRO A 157 13.26 0.31 -15.04
CA PRO A 157 13.48 -1.14 -15.02
C PRO A 157 13.69 -1.73 -13.62
N ALA A 158 14.39 -1.02 -12.73
CA ALA A 158 14.57 -1.45 -11.35
C ALA A 158 13.26 -1.45 -10.55
N LEU A 159 12.34 -0.52 -10.86
CA LEU A 159 11.00 -0.52 -10.27
C LEU A 159 10.16 -1.69 -10.78
N VAL A 160 10.23 -2.00 -12.08
CA VAL A 160 9.54 -3.16 -12.69
C VAL A 160 10.02 -4.47 -12.06
N GLU A 161 11.33 -4.65 -11.92
CA GLU A 161 11.93 -5.83 -11.29
C GLU A 161 11.50 -5.96 -9.82
N THR A 162 11.58 -4.85 -9.06
CA THR A 162 11.14 -4.82 -7.65
C THR A 162 9.66 -5.18 -7.53
N GLY A 163 8.82 -4.59 -8.37
CA GLY A 163 7.38 -4.84 -8.36
C GLY A 163 7.02 -6.27 -8.72
N ALA A 164 7.64 -6.83 -9.77
CA ALA A 164 7.46 -8.22 -10.17
C ALA A 164 7.87 -9.19 -9.03
N SER A 165 9.01 -8.91 -8.37
CA SER A 165 9.45 -9.67 -7.20
C SER A 165 8.40 -9.65 -6.09
N VAL A 166 7.89 -8.48 -5.72
CA VAL A 166 6.87 -8.32 -4.66
C VAL A 166 5.58 -9.06 -5.00
N VAL A 167 5.06 -8.89 -6.23
CA VAL A 167 3.79 -9.52 -6.63
C VAL A 167 3.93 -11.05 -6.73
N SER A 168 5.12 -11.58 -7.05
CA SER A 168 5.37 -13.01 -7.05
C SER A 168 5.26 -13.67 -5.67
N LEU A 169 5.43 -12.89 -4.60
CA LEU A 169 5.30 -13.35 -3.22
C LEU A 169 3.85 -13.49 -2.74
N ILE A 170 2.87 -13.00 -3.53
CA ILE A 170 1.45 -13.06 -3.13
C ILE A 170 0.89 -14.42 -3.50
N ASP A 171 0.28 -15.09 -2.53
CA ASP A 171 -0.34 -16.40 -2.73
C ASP A 171 -1.67 -16.48 -1.97
N PRO A 172 -2.77 -16.87 -2.64
CA PRO A 172 -2.90 -17.23 -4.05
C PRO A 172 -2.65 -16.04 -5.01
N THR A 173 -2.57 -16.33 -6.32
CA THR A 173 -2.40 -15.30 -7.35
C THR A 173 -3.57 -14.33 -7.36
N PRO A 174 -3.35 -13.02 -7.13
CA PRO A 174 -4.42 -12.05 -7.22
C PRO A 174 -4.83 -11.80 -8.68
N MET A 175 -6.12 -11.63 -8.92
CA MET A 175 -6.61 -11.18 -10.24
C MET A 175 -6.13 -9.76 -10.53
N TYR A 176 -6.11 -8.89 -9.52
CA TYR A 176 -5.56 -7.54 -9.60
C TYR A 176 -4.74 -7.19 -8.36
N ALA A 177 -3.74 -6.37 -8.54
CA ALA A 177 -2.98 -5.77 -7.45
C ALA A 177 -2.51 -4.36 -7.84
N ARG A 178 -2.50 -3.44 -6.88
CA ARG A 178 -1.74 -2.19 -6.96
C ARG A 178 -0.64 -2.24 -5.91
N ALA A 179 0.60 -2.10 -6.35
CA ALA A 179 1.75 -2.02 -5.47
C ALA A 179 2.33 -0.61 -5.51
N ASP A 180 2.38 0.04 -4.33
CA ASP A 180 2.82 1.42 -4.17
C ASP A 180 4.24 1.45 -3.58
N PHE A 181 5.12 2.21 -4.23
CA PHE A 181 6.55 2.27 -3.92
C PHE A 181 7.02 3.70 -3.70
N VAL A 182 8.05 3.85 -2.89
CA VAL A 182 8.83 5.08 -2.80
C VAL A 182 10.31 4.77 -3.06
N ARG A 183 11.03 5.71 -3.67
CA ARG A 183 12.49 5.62 -3.79
C ARG A 183 13.12 5.97 -2.44
N GLY A 184 13.81 5.00 -1.84
CA GLY A 184 14.55 5.19 -0.60
C GLY A 184 15.75 6.13 -0.74
N PRO A 185 16.37 6.54 0.37
CA PRO A 185 17.55 7.43 0.33
C PRO A 185 18.78 6.79 -0.33
N ASP A 186 18.84 5.48 -0.41
CA ASP A 186 19.86 4.70 -1.09
C ASP A 186 19.55 4.43 -2.58
N GLY A 187 18.45 5.02 -3.09
CA GLY A 187 18.01 4.88 -4.47
C GLY A 187 17.19 3.64 -4.78
N ARG A 188 17.09 2.66 -3.85
CA ARG A 188 16.26 1.46 -4.03
C ARG A 188 14.78 1.78 -3.87
N PHE A 189 13.93 1.02 -4.55
CA PHE A 189 12.48 1.10 -4.35
C PHE A 189 12.05 0.28 -3.14
N LEU A 190 11.24 0.90 -2.28
CA LEU A 190 10.69 0.31 -1.06
C LEU A 190 9.18 0.23 -1.18
N VAL A 191 8.61 -0.92 -0.86
CA VAL A 191 7.15 -1.08 -0.79
C VAL A 191 6.59 -0.21 0.34
N MET A 192 5.66 0.66 0.00
CA MET A 192 4.87 1.47 0.95
C MET A 192 3.56 0.81 1.30
N GLU A 193 2.88 0.28 0.26
CA GLU A 193 1.57 -0.34 0.37
C GLU A 193 1.33 -1.34 -0.76
N LEU A 194 0.47 -2.32 -0.50
CA LEU A 194 -0.06 -3.26 -1.47
C LEU A 194 -1.57 -3.27 -1.32
N GLU A 195 -2.29 -2.98 -2.38
CA GLU A 195 -3.74 -2.95 -2.38
C GLU A 195 -4.32 -4.08 -3.24
N LEU A 196 -5.04 -4.99 -2.57
CA LEU A 196 -5.72 -6.14 -3.16
C LEU A 196 -7.24 -6.07 -2.94
N ILE A 197 -7.72 -5.03 -2.24
CA ILE A 197 -9.13 -4.80 -1.91
C ILE A 197 -9.51 -3.45 -2.49
N GLU A 198 -10.38 -3.44 -3.52
CA GLU A 198 -10.95 -2.26 -4.18
C GLU A 198 -9.99 -1.08 -4.48
N PRO A 199 -8.75 -1.29 -4.95
CA PRO A 199 -7.86 -0.17 -5.26
C PRO A 199 -8.41 0.70 -6.39
N SER A 200 -8.12 2.00 -6.34
CA SER A 200 -8.23 2.84 -7.53
C SER A 200 -7.23 2.33 -8.57
N MET A 201 -7.75 1.71 -9.64
CA MET A 201 -6.92 1.06 -10.66
C MET A 201 -6.41 2.04 -11.73
N TYR A 202 -6.84 3.29 -11.71
CA TYR A 202 -6.44 4.35 -12.65
C TYR A 202 -6.42 3.92 -14.11
N LEU A 203 -7.39 3.09 -14.53
CA LEU A 203 -7.48 2.55 -15.91
C LEU A 203 -7.49 3.67 -16.98
N ARG A 204 -7.94 4.87 -16.61
CA ARG A 204 -7.94 6.05 -17.48
C ARG A 204 -6.54 6.55 -17.86
N MET A 205 -5.50 6.12 -17.10
CA MET A 205 -4.12 6.58 -17.30
C MET A 205 -3.37 5.80 -18.40
N ASP A 206 -3.96 4.71 -18.91
CA ASP A 206 -3.43 3.94 -20.02
C ASP A 206 -4.59 3.41 -20.87
N GLY A 207 -4.64 3.79 -22.16
CA GLY A 207 -5.75 3.47 -23.04
C GLY A 207 -5.96 1.97 -23.31
N GLN A 208 -4.97 1.11 -23.01
CA GLN A 208 -5.07 -0.34 -23.15
C GLN A 208 -5.40 -1.05 -21.82
N ALA A 209 -5.25 -0.37 -20.69
CA ALA A 209 -5.48 -0.95 -19.38
C ALA A 209 -6.89 -1.54 -19.20
N PRO A 210 -7.99 -0.91 -19.68
CA PRO A 210 -9.32 -1.51 -19.60
C PRO A 210 -9.42 -2.86 -20.32
N GLY A 211 -8.81 -2.98 -21.51
CA GLY A 211 -8.77 -4.25 -22.27
C GLY A 211 -8.01 -5.33 -21.52
N ARG A 212 -6.80 -5.02 -21.02
CA ARG A 212 -6.00 -5.95 -20.22
C ARG A 212 -6.72 -6.39 -18.94
N PHE A 213 -7.44 -5.47 -18.29
CA PHE A 213 -8.25 -5.83 -17.14
C PHE A 213 -9.39 -6.79 -17.49
N ALA A 214 -10.11 -6.53 -18.60
CA ALA A 214 -11.21 -7.39 -19.05
C ALA A 214 -10.72 -8.80 -19.41
N GLU A 215 -9.59 -8.92 -20.09
CA GLU A 215 -8.96 -10.21 -20.44
C GLU A 215 -8.54 -10.98 -19.18
N ALA A 216 -7.91 -10.31 -18.22
CA ALA A 216 -7.50 -10.93 -16.96
C ALA A 216 -8.71 -11.38 -16.12
N PHE A 217 -9.79 -10.60 -16.12
CA PHE A 217 -11.03 -10.96 -15.45
C PHE A 217 -11.73 -12.16 -16.11
N ASP A 218 -11.81 -12.20 -17.44
CA ASP A 218 -12.36 -13.33 -18.17
C ASP A 218 -11.60 -14.63 -17.89
N HIS A 219 -10.27 -14.56 -17.90
CA HIS A 219 -9.39 -15.67 -17.54
C HIS A 219 -9.66 -16.16 -16.11
N TYR A 220 -9.67 -15.24 -15.13
CA TYR A 220 -9.93 -15.56 -13.73
C TYR A 220 -11.29 -16.24 -13.54
N VAL A 221 -12.34 -15.74 -14.19
CA VAL A 221 -13.70 -16.32 -14.10
C VAL A 221 -13.73 -17.73 -14.68
N LYS A 222 -13.07 -17.98 -15.83
CA LYS A 222 -13.01 -19.30 -16.46
C LYS A 222 -12.32 -20.30 -15.55
N GLU A 223 -11.19 -19.94 -14.94
CA GLU A 223 -10.47 -20.82 -14.02
C GLU A 223 -11.29 -21.17 -12.76
N HIS A 224 -12.00 -20.18 -12.16
CA HIS A 224 -12.69 -20.37 -10.89
C HIS A 224 -14.12 -20.92 -11.03
N ARG A 225 -14.72 -20.87 -12.22
CA ARG A 225 -16.04 -21.43 -12.48
C ARG A 225 -16.01 -22.78 -13.21
N GLY A 226 -14.83 -23.30 -13.55
CA GLY A 226 -14.71 -24.55 -14.29
C GLY A 226 -15.34 -24.54 -15.70
N VAL A 227 -15.51 -23.35 -16.29
CA VAL A 227 -15.99 -23.19 -17.66
C VAL A 227 -14.79 -23.38 -18.57
N SER A 228 -14.62 -24.62 -19.08
CA SER A 228 -13.66 -24.89 -20.15
C SER A 228 -13.95 -23.99 -21.36
N ALA A 229 -12.88 -23.46 -21.95
CA ALA A 229 -12.92 -22.62 -23.15
C ALA A 229 -13.41 -23.44 -24.35
#